data_6d29517fb9e5a8761a365ba0b066645e
#
_entry.id   6d29517fb9e5a8761a365ba0b066645e
#
_cell.length_a   1.000
_cell.length_b   1.000
_cell.length_c   1.000
_cell.angle_alpha   90.00
_cell.angle_beta   90.00
_cell.angle_gamma   90.00
#
_symmetry.space_group_name_H-M   'P 1'
#
loop_
_entity.id
_entity.type
_entity.pdbx_description
1 polymer ?
#
loop_
_entity_poly.entity_id
_entity_poly.type
_entity_poly.pdbx_seq_one_letter_code
_entity_poly.pdbx_strand_id
1 'polypeptide(L)'
;MERTITIQQIKDAAQEAYNLYKDNTDGKNADYIPYLANIDPKLFGISICLMNGEIIQLGDSQYRFGIESVSKVLTAILVLRQYGAPKVLEMIGADATGLPFNSIMAILLENDHPSTPLVNLSLIHISEPTRLDVIS
;
A
#
# COMPACT_ATOMS: atom_id res chain seq x y z
N MET A 1 5.83 3.58 32.85
CA MET A 1 5.69 2.12 32.80
C MET A 1 5.50 1.77 31.32
N GLU A 2 6.54 1.30 30.65
CA GLU A 2 6.42 0.81 29.27
C GLU A 2 5.57 -0.45 29.27
N ARG A 3 4.45 -0.44 28.55
CA ARG A 3 3.64 -1.64 28.32
C ARG A 3 4.33 -2.47 27.25
N THR A 4 5.02 -3.51 27.63
CA THR A 4 5.58 -4.47 26.67
C THR A 4 4.44 -5.37 26.19
N ILE A 5 4.12 -5.27 24.87
CA ILE A 5 3.13 -6.14 24.24
C ILE A 5 3.76 -7.51 24.03
N THR A 6 3.09 -8.57 24.49
CA THR A 6 3.53 -9.95 24.31
C THR A 6 3.08 -10.51 22.95
N ILE A 7 3.81 -11.49 22.45
CA ILE A 7 3.43 -12.21 21.21
C ILE A 7 2.04 -12.85 21.37
N GLN A 8 1.72 -13.36 22.53
CA GLN A 8 0.40 -13.94 22.78
C GLN A 8 -0.72 -12.90 22.66
N GLN A 9 -0.52 -11.69 23.17
CA GLN A 9 -1.49 -10.60 23.00
C GLN A 9 -1.70 -10.22 21.53
N ILE A 10 -0.64 -10.27 20.71
CA ILE A 10 -0.77 -10.04 19.26
C ILE A 10 -1.57 -11.17 18.60
N LYS A 11 -1.30 -12.43 18.97
CA LYS A 11 -2.05 -13.60 18.46
C LYS A 11 -3.54 -13.52 18.83
N ASP A 12 -3.83 -13.19 20.09
CA ASP A 12 -5.20 -13.08 20.59
C ASP A 12 -5.96 -11.96 19.85
N ALA A 13 -5.35 -10.79 19.70
CA ALA A 13 -5.94 -9.67 18.98
C ALA A 13 -6.16 -9.99 17.48
N ALA A 14 -5.22 -10.68 16.83
CA ALA A 14 -5.36 -11.12 15.44
C ALA A 14 -6.50 -12.13 15.29
N GLN A 15 -6.62 -13.07 16.23
CA GLN A 15 -7.69 -14.07 16.24
C GLN A 15 -9.06 -13.43 16.48
N GLU A 16 -9.15 -12.47 17.38
CA GLU A 16 -10.37 -11.71 17.64
C GLU A 16 -10.79 -10.93 16.39
N ALA A 17 -9.87 -10.18 15.77
CA ALA A 17 -10.13 -9.45 14.53
C ALA A 17 -10.57 -10.39 13.40
N TYR A 18 -9.92 -11.54 13.24
CA TYR A 18 -10.31 -12.53 12.25
C TYR A 18 -11.73 -13.02 12.47
N ASN A 19 -12.07 -13.43 13.69
CA ASN A 19 -13.40 -13.93 14.03
C ASN A 19 -14.50 -12.87 13.84
N LEU A 20 -14.19 -11.60 14.09
CA LEU A 20 -15.12 -10.49 13.97
C LEU A 20 -15.45 -10.17 12.49
N TYR A 21 -14.46 -10.28 11.60
CA TYR A 21 -14.59 -9.76 10.24
C TYR A 21 -14.62 -10.80 9.12
N LYS A 22 -14.32 -12.08 9.37
CA LYS A 22 -14.25 -13.13 8.33
C LYS A 22 -15.56 -13.33 7.54
N ASP A 23 -16.69 -13.03 8.15
CA ASP A 23 -18.01 -13.18 7.54
C ASP A 23 -18.63 -11.82 7.16
N ASN A 24 -17.86 -10.72 7.19
CA ASN A 24 -18.35 -9.41 6.82
C ASN A 24 -18.58 -9.34 5.29
N THR A 25 -19.73 -8.81 4.88
CA THR A 25 -20.16 -8.70 3.48
C THR A 25 -20.46 -7.27 3.06
N ASP A 26 -20.04 -6.26 3.83
CA ASP A 26 -20.34 -4.85 3.54
C ASP A 26 -19.54 -4.29 2.35
N GLY A 27 -18.45 -4.97 1.98
CA GLY A 27 -17.61 -4.61 0.84
C GLY A 27 -17.99 -5.31 -0.45
N LYS A 28 -17.43 -4.86 -1.56
CA LYS A 28 -17.42 -5.58 -2.84
C LYS A 28 -16.04 -5.53 -3.46
N ASN A 29 -15.75 -6.50 -4.33
CA ASN A 29 -14.52 -6.52 -5.11
C ASN A 29 -14.42 -5.30 -6.03
N ALA A 30 -13.19 -4.89 -6.36
CA ALA A 30 -12.94 -3.88 -7.37
C ALA A 30 -13.41 -4.39 -8.74
N ASP A 31 -14.46 -3.80 -9.30
CA ASP A 31 -15.11 -4.25 -10.54
C ASP A 31 -14.49 -3.65 -11.81
N TYR A 32 -13.66 -2.62 -11.68
CA TYR A 32 -12.93 -1.99 -12.79
C TYR A 32 -11.71 -2.81 -13.26
N ILE A 33 -11.31 -3.85 -12.52
CA ILE A 33 -10.29 -4.82 -12.91
C ILE A 33 -10.98 -6.19 -13.08
N PRO A 34 -11.12 -6.71 -14.31
CA PRO A 34 -11.87 -7.94 -14.57
C PRO A 34 -11.42 -9.15 -13.75
N TYR A 35 -10.11 -9.26 -13.49
CA TYR A 35 -9.58 -10.32 -12.63
C TYR A 35 -10.10 -10.21 -11.20
N LEU A 36 -10.05 -9.03 -10.60
CA LEU A 36 -10.49 -8.80 -9.23
C LEU A 36 -12.00 -8.95 -9.07
N ALA A 37 -12.78 -8.55 -10.07
CA ALA A 37 -14.22 -8.68 -10.07
C ALA A 37 -14.70 -10.14 -9.92
N ASN A 38 -13.89 -11.10 -10.39
CA ASN A 38 -14.21 -12.53 -10.39
C ASN A 38 -13.59 -13.33 -9.22
N ILE A 39 -12.84 -12.68 -8.32
CA ILE A 39 -12.29 -13.33 -7.13
C ILE A 39 -13.42 -13.60 -6.12
N ASP A 40 -13.31 -14.71 -5.40
CA ASP A 40 -14.27 -15.04 -4.32
C ASP A 40 -14.24 -13.92 -3.25
N PRO A 41 -15.34 -13.20 -3.04
CA PRO A 41 -15.39 -12.10 -2.06
C PRO A 41 -15.31 -12.57 -0.61
N LYS A 42 -15.38 -13.87 -0.36
CA LYS A 42 -15.27 -14.47 0.98
C LYS A 42 -13.84 -14.72 1.42
N LEU A 43 -12.87 -14.58 0.52
CA LEU A 43 -11.45 -14.73 0.87
C LEU A 43 -11.05 -13.69 1.92
N PHE A 44 -10.63 -14.15 3.07
CA PHE A 44 -10.17 -13.31 4.15
C PHE A 44 -8.97 -13.94 4.88
N GLY A 45 -7.86 -13.23 4.94
CA GLY A 45 -6.65 -13.69 5.58
C GLY A 45 -5.93 -12.58 6.33
N ILE A 46 -5.26 -12.95 7.42
CA ILE A 46 -4.39 -12.08 8.19
C ILE A 46 -3.00 -12.72 8.23
N SER A 47 -1.96 -11.94 7.92
CA SER A 47 -0.57 -12.36 8.09
C SER A 47 0.21 -11.24 8.78
N ILE A 48 0.87 -11.57 9.89
CA ILE A 48 1.65 -10.62 10.69
C ILE A 48 3.07 -11.17 10.81
N CYS A 49 4.06 -10.41 10.33
CA CYS A 49 5.47 -10.73 10.53
C CYS A 49 5.99 -9.94 11.72
N LEU A 50 6.49 -10.63 12.72
CA LEU A 50 7.07 -10.03 13.93
C LEU A 50 8.54 -9.68 13.71
N MET A 51 9.08 -8.81 14.56
CA MET A 51 10.48 -8.35 14.49
C MET A 51 11.49 -9.50 14.68
N ASN A 52 11.11 -10.58 15.36
CA ASN A 52 11.92 -11.78 15.53
C ASN A 52 11.85 -12.75 14.33
N GLY A 53 11.07 -12.40 13.28
CA GLY A 53 10.85 -13.23 12.09
C GLY A 53 9.74 -14.27 12.23
N GLU A 54 9.08 -14.38 13.39
CA GLU A 54 7.89 -15.25 13.53
C GLU A 54 6.73 -14.70 12.72
N ILE A 55 6.01 -15.60 12.03
CA ILE A 55 4.85 -15.23 11.21
C ILE A 55 3.59 -15.83 11.81
N ILE A 56 2.61 -14.99 12.10
CA ILE A 56 1.27 -15.37 12.54
C ILE A 56 0.38 -15.35 11.31
N GLN A 57 -0.36 -16.43 11.06
CA GLN A 57 -1.23 -16.57 9.88
C GLN A 57 -2.60 -17.09 10.27
N LEU A 58 -3.65 -16.48 9.72
CA LEU A 58 -5.05 -16.83 9.95
C LEU A 58 -5.80 -16.80 8.61
N GLY A 59 -6.77 -17.71 8.46
CA GLY A 59 -7.64 -17.80 7.29
C GLY A 59 -6.86 -18.02 5.99
N ASP A 60 -7.27 -17.32 4.92
CA ASP A 60 -6.75 -17.48 3.56
C ASP A 60 -5.39 -16.78 3.33
N SER A 61 -4.57 -16.66 4.36
CA SER A 61 -3.28 -15.95 4.34
C SER A 61 -2.27 -16.49 3.33
N GLN A 62 -2.48 -17.71 2.82
CA GLN A 62 -1.64 -18.34 1.79
C GLN A 62 -2.19 -18.14 0.37
N TYR A 63 -3.35 -17.53 0.22
CA TYR A 63 -3.92 -17.24 -1.09
C TYR A 63 -3.04 -16.24 -1.85
N ARG A 64 -2.73 -16.55 -3.11
CA ARG A 64 -1.92 -15.69 -3.97
C ARG A 64 -2.77 -14.61 -4.61
N PHE A 65 -2.39 -13.37 -4.45
CA PHE A 65 -3.08 -12.21 -5.01
C PHE A 65 -2.10 -11.23 -5.65
N GLY A 66 -2.61 -10.33 -6.47
CA GLY A 66 -1.80 -9.24 -7.04
C GLY A 66 -1.40 -8.25 -5.95
N ILE A 67 -0.12 -7.90 -5.89
CA ILE A 67 0.39 -6.97 -4.86
C ILE A 67 -0.23 -5.57 -4.98
N GLU A 68 -0.70 -5.19 -6.17
CA GLU A 68 -1.36 -3.92 -6.45
C GLU A 68 -0.61 -2.72 -5.84
N SER A 69 -1.32 -1.77 -5.25
CA SER A 69 -0.73 -0.56 -4.66
C SER A 69 0.11 -0.78 -3.40
N VAL A 70 0.12 -1.98 -2.82
CA VAL A 70 1.07 -2.32 -1.74
C VAL A 70 2.52 -2.23 -2.23
N SER A 71 2.75 -2.46 -3.53
CA SER A 71 4.06 -2.27 -4.19
C SER A 71 4.61 -0.85 -4.04
N LYS A 72 3.77 0.18 -3.90
CA LYS A 72 4.18 1.57 -3.73
C LYS A 72 5.04 1.77 -2.48
N VAL A 73 4.74 1.05 -1.39
CA VAL A 73 5.52 1.12 -0.14
C VAL A 73 6.95 0.63 -0.38
N LEU A 74 7.11 -0.50 -1.07
CA LEU A 74 8.43 -1.06 -1.39
C LEU A 74 9.20 -0.14 -2.34
N THR A 75 8.54 0.38 -3.36
CA THR A 75 9.13 1.33 -4.31
C THR A 75 9.57 2.61 -3.60
N ALA A 76 8.73 3.17 -2.73
CA ALA A 76 9.08 4.35 -1.94
C ALA A 76 10.30 4.12 -1.03
N ILE A 77 10.40 2.95 -0.39
CA ILE A 77 11.58 2.57 0.41
C ILE A 77 12.84 2.54 -0.44
N LEU A 78 12.79 1.94 -1.64
CA LEU A 78 13.94 1.86 -2.54
C LEU A 78 14.38 3.27 -2.99
N VAL A 79 13.43 4.12 -3.38
CA VAL A 79 13.70 5.50 -3.80
C VAL A 79 14.30 6.33 -2.65
N LEU A 80 13.73 6.21 -1.43
CA LEU A 80 14.27 6.89 -0.25
C LEU A 80 15.70 6.42 0.09
N ARG A 81 16.00 5.15 -0.07
CA ARG A 81 17.37 4.62 0.13
C ARG A 81 18.35 5.11 -0.92
N GLN A 82 17.90 5.29 -2.15
CA GLN A 82 18.76 5.71 -3.27
C GLN A 82 19.04 7.22 -3.26
N TYR A 83 18.04 8.04 -2.99
CA TYR A 83 18.12 9.50 -3.15
C TYR A 83 18.10 10.27 -1.83
N GLY A 84 17.71 9.64 -0.73
CA GLY A 84 17.52 10.28 0.57
C GLY A 84 16.21 11.07 0.68
N ALA A 85 15.72 11.25 1.91
CA ALA A 85 14.45 11.91 2.16
C ALA A 85 14.37 13.36 1.64
N PRO A 86 15.41 14.22 1.77
CA PRO A 86 15.34 15.59 1.25
C PRO A 86 15.10 15.64 -0.26
N LYS A 87 15.78 14.79 -1.04
CA LYS A 87 15.62 14.76 -2.49
C LYS A 87 14.26 14.21 -2.90
N VAL A 88 13.76 13.20 -2.18
CA VAL A 88 12.43 12.65 -2.45
C VAL A 88 11.34 13.68 -2.16
N LEU A 89 11.45 14.45 -1.06
CA LEU A 89 10.51 15.53 -0.75
C LEU A 89 10.54 16.69 -1.76
N GLU A 90 11.69 16.93 -2.38
CA GLU A 90 11.82 17.91 -3.48
C GLU A 90 11.07 17.43 -4.74
N MET A 91 11.05 16.13 -5.00
CA MET A 91 10.46 15.54 -6.21
C MET A 91 8.96 15.23 -6.02
N ILE A 92 8.57 14.75 -4.84
CA ILE A 92 7.19 14.48 -4.45
C ILE A 92 6.99 14.92 -3.01
N GLY A 93 5.86 15.55 -2.72
CA GLY A 93 5.50 15.94 -1.36
C GLY A 93 5.11 14.76 -0.46
N ALA A 94 4.70 15.10 0.76
CA ALA A 94 4.18 14.15 1.74
C ALA A 94 2.80 14.57 2.27
N ASP A 95 2.13 15.49 1.58
CA ASP A 95 0.88 16.08 2.01
C ASP A 95 -0.34 15.35 1.43
N ALA A 96 -1.44 15.37 2.19
CA ALA A 96 -2.71 14.84 1.71
C ALA A 96 -3.34 15.79 0.67
N THR A 97 -3.80 15.23 -0.45
CA THR A 97 -4.44 16.03 -1.52
C THR A 97 -5.90 16.38 -1.25
N GLY A 98 -6.59 15.61 -0.38
CA GLY A 98 -8.06 15.68 -0.24
C GLY A 98 -8.83 15.24 -1.50
N LEU A 99 -8.14 14.74 -2.52
CA LEU A 99 -8.70 14.30 -3.79
C LEU A 99 -8.60 12.77 -3.95
N PRO A 100 -9.40 12.16 -4.83
CA PRO A 100 -9.26 10.73 -5.15
C PRO A 100 -7.86 10.39 -5.63
N PHE A 101 -7.37 9.20 -5.29
CA PHE A 101 -6.01 8.71 -5.60
C PHE A 101 -5.66 8.68 -7.10
N ASN A 102 -6.66 8.67 -7.98
CA ASN A 102 -6.54 8.67 -9.43
C ASN A 102 -6.88 10.02 -10.08
N SER A 103 -6.96 11.08 -9.28
CA SER A 103 -7.29 12.42 -9.78
C SER A 103 -6.07 13.08 -10.43
N ILE A 104 -6.18 13.41 -11.70
CA ILE A 104 -5.22 14.26 -12.40
C ILE A 104 -5.08 15.65 -11.74
N MET A 105 -6.18 16.16 -11.18
CA MET A 105 -6.17 17.45 -10.46
C MET A 105 -5.22 17.45 -9.26
N ALA A 106 -4.98 16.29 -8.65
CA ALA A 106 -4.01 16.14 -7.57
C ALA A 106 -2.56 16.46 -7.98
N ILE A 107 -2.28 16.47 -9.28
CA ILE A 107 -0.97 16.83 -9.84
C ILE A 107 -1.01 18.26 -10.39
N LEU A 108 -2.05 18.61 -11.13
CA LEU A 108 -2.17 19.92 -11.78
C LEU A 108 -2.23 21.09 -10.77
N LEU A 109 -2.88 20.89 -9.61
CA LEU A 109 -2.98 21.91 -8.57
C LEU A 109 -1.64 22.22 -7.89
N GLU A 110 -0.68 21.30 -7.97
CA GLU A 110 0.65 21.43 -7.38
C GLU A 110 1.74 21.76 -8.45
N ASN A 111 1.37 22.43 -9.54
CA ASN A 111 2.27 22.80 -10.62
C ASN A 111 3.03 21.61 -11.20
N ASP A 112 2.33 20.55 -11.51
CA ASP A 112 2.88 19.28 -12.00
C ASP A 112 3.78 18.53 -11.01
N HIS A 113 3.76 18.95 -9.74
CA HIS A 113 4.51 18.31 -8.66
C HIS A 113 3.57 17.41 -7.85
N PRO A 114 3.78 16.09 -7.80
CA PRO A 114 2.93 15.22 -7.00
C PRO A 114 3.06 15.51 -5.51
N SER A 115 1.95 15.81 -4.84
CA SER A 115 1.94 16.13 -3.40
C SER A 115 2.15 14.93 -2.48
N THR A 116 2.03 13.71 -2.99
CA THR A 116 2.19 12.48 -2.21
C THR A 116 2.52 11.27 -3.09
N PRO A 117 3.34 10.31 -2.61
CA PRO A 117 3.62 9.07 -3.32
C PRO A 117 2.39 8.14 -3.46
N LEU A 118 1.28 8.44 -2.79
CA LEU A 118 0.04 7.65 -2.86
C LEU A 118 -0.78 7.92 -4.12
N VAL A 119 -0.54 9.04 -4.82
CA VAL A 119 -1.14 9.30 -6.13
C VAL A 119 -0.55 8.33 -7.16
N ASN A 120 -1.37 7.73 -8.02
CA ASN A 120 -0.96 6.65 -8.93
C ASN A 120 0.19 7.00 -9.88
N LEU A 121 0.38 8.25 -10.24
CA LEU A 121 1.40 8.69 -11.19
C LEU A 121 2.72 9.11 -10.51
N SER A 122 2.75 9.29 -9.19
CA SER A 122 3.88 9.90 -8.48
C SER A 122 5.15 9.08 -8.55
N LEU A 123 5.07 7.77 -8.35
CA LEU A 123 6.26 6.89 -8.34
C LEU A 123 6.78 6.61 -9.75
N ILE A 124 5.94 6.63 -10.76
CA ILE A 124 6.35 6.52 -12.16
C ILE A 124 7.18 7.74 -12.55
N HIS A 125 6.79 8.93 -12.09
CA HIS A 125 7.50 10.18 -12.36
C HIS A 125 8.92 10.21 -11.79
N ILE A 126 9.16 9.53 -10.67
CA ILE A 126 10.49 9.45 -10.04
C ILE A 126 11.33 8.31 -10.61
N SER A 127 10.71 7.14 -10.85
CA SER A 127 11.44 5.93 -11.24
C SER A 127 11.83 5.89 -12.71
N GLU A 128 11.23 6.73 -13.57
CA GLU A 128 11.51 6.78 -15.01
C GLU A 128 11.90 8.18 -15.54
N PRO A 129 12.67 9.03 -14.83
CA PRO A 129 13.07 10.32 -15.38
C PRO A 129 13.98 10.20 -16.61
N THR A 130 14.58 9.04 -16.83
CA THR A 130 15.53 8.76 -17.92
C THR A 130 14.87 8.27 -19.21
N ARG A 131 13.60 7.90 -19.18
CA ARG A 131 12.95 7.35 -20.39
C ARG A 131 12.42 8.40 -21.34
N LEU A 132 12.24 9.63 -20.91
CA LEU A 132 11.84 10.76 -21.75
C LEU A 132 13.00 11.37 -22.54
N ASP A 133 14.24 11.22 -22.09
CA ASP A 133 15.42 11.74 -22.76
C ASP A 133 15.92 10.84 -23.91
N VAL A 134 15.33 9.67 -24.11
CA VAL A 134 15.73 8.70 -25.16
C VAL A 134 14.82 8.76 -26.40
N ILE A 135 13.78 9.61 -26.40
CA ILE A 135 12.82 9.75 -27.52
C ILE A 135 12.86 11.16 -28.10
N SER A 136 14.01 11.80 -28.11
CA SER A 136 14.26 13.03 -28.88
C SER A 136 15.30 12.79 -29.96
#